data_68fd14092e9037dfccb8614cf9a0b0b9
#
_entry.id   68fd14092e9037dfccb8614cf9a0b0b9
#
_cell.length_a   1.000
_cell.length_b   1.000
_cell.length_c   1.000
_cell.angle_alpha   90.00
_cell.angle_beta   90.00
_cell.angle_gamma   90.00
#
_symmetry.space_group_name_H-M   'P 1'
#
loop_
_entity.id
_entity.type
_entity.pdbx_description
1 polymer ?
#
loop_
_entity_poly.entity_id
_entity_poly.type
_entity_poly.pdbx_seq_one_letter_code
_entity_poly.pdbx_strand_id
1 'polypeptide(L)' 'MKNENIPPDIKSKSLKEAKDEINEILSKLENQEGNLEEYQSDYHRLVQLNKYVDELFKKKFKEISKSKIND' A
#
# COMPACT_ATOMS: atom_id res chain seq x y z
N MET A 1 16.45 -7.46 5.15
CA MET A 1 16.16 -7.38 4.81
C MET A 1 15.45 -7.21 4.61
N LYS A 2 14.86 -6.90 4.50
CA LYS A 2 14.12 -6.71 4.32
C LYS A 2 13.54 -7.03 3.66
N ASN A 3 13.04 -7.02 3.43
CA ASN A 3 12.43 -7.54 2.84
C ASN A 3 11.20 -7.36 2.47
N GLU A 4 10.69 -6.45 2.33
CA GLU A 4 9.57 -6.23 1.84
C GLU A 4 9.65 -6.24 0.50
N ASN A 5 9.29 -7.06 -0.25
CA ASN A 5 9.34 -7.14 -1.63
C ASN A 5 8.19 -6.45 -2.23
N ILE A 6 8.21 -5.18 -2.32
CA ILE A 6 7.18 -4.39 -2.97
C ILE A 6 7.49 -4.34 -4.46
N PRO A 7 6.58 -4.78 -5.32
CA PRO A 7 6.84 -4.80 -6.75
C PRO A 7 7.11 -3.41 -7.31
N PRO A 8 7.91 -3.34 -8.36
CA PRO A 8 8.23 -2.02 -8.95
C PRO A 8 7.03 -1.26 -9.44
N ASP A 9 6.01 -1.97 -9.92
CA ASP A 9 4.82 -1.27 -10.40
C ASP A 9 4.09 -0.57 -9.26
N ILE A 10 4.15 -1.13 -8.06
CA ILE A 10 3.57 -0.45 -6.91
C ILE A 10 4.44 0.72 -6.50
N LYS A 11 5.75 0.53 -6.51
CA LYS A 11 6.65 1.59 -6.11
C LYS A 11 6.57 2.81 -7.01
N SER A 12 6.11 2.61 -8.24
CA SER A 12 6.01 3.74 -9.15
C SER A 12 4.67 4.48 -9.01
N LYS A 13 3.78 4.01 -8.16
CA LYS A 13 2.50 4.65 -8.00
C LYS A 13 2.59 5.83 -7.05
N SER A 14 1.77 6.82 -7.28
CA SER A 14 1.63 7.90 -6.31
C SER A 14 0.78 7.40 -5.15
N LEU A 15 0.75 8.17 -4.08
CA LEU A 15 -0.05 7.81 -2.93
C LEU A 15 -1.52 7.66 -3.32
N LYS A 16 -2.01 8.58 -4.13
CA LYS A 16 -3.40 8.52 -4.56
C LYS A 16 -3.68 7.27 -5.37
N GLU A 17 -2.79 6.92 -6.27
CA GLU A 17 -2.97 5.74 -7.10
C GLU A 17 -2.95 4.48 -6.25
N ALA A 18 -2.06 4.42 -5.29
CA ALA A 18 -2.00 3.26 -4.42
C ALA A 18 -3.28 3.12 -3.60
N LYS A 19 -3.78 4.22 -3.08
CA LYS A 19 -5.01 4.18 -2.30
C LYS A 19 -6.20 3.78 -3.17
N ASP A 20 -6.23 4.25 -4.40
CA ASP A 20 -7.31 3.88 -5.30
C ASP A 20 -7.30 2.37 -5.57
N GLU A 21 -6.13 1.82 -5.76
CA GLU A 21 -6.05 0.39 -6.01
C GLU A 21 -6.44 -0.40 -4.76
N ILE A 22 -6.04 0.08 -3.60
CA ILE A 22 -6.44 -0.57 -2.35
C ILE A 22 -7.96 -0.61 -2.25
N ASN A 23 -8.61 0.50 -2.56
CA ASN A 23 -10.07 0.54 -2.50
C ASN A 23 -10.71 -0.42 -3.48
N GLU A 24 -10.13 -0.55 -4.66
CA GLU A 24 -10.65 -1.49 -5.63
C GLU A 24 -10.54 -2.92 -5.14
N ILE A 25 -9.40 -3.27 -4.57
CA ILE A 25 -9.20 -4.61 -4.08
C ILE A 25 -10.14 -4.90 -2.92
N LEU A 26 -10.28 -3.95 -2.02
CA LEU A 26 -11.19 -4.14 -0.89
C LEU A 26 -12.61 -4.38 -1.37
N SER A 27 -13.02 -3.65 -2.39
CA SER A 27 -14.35 -3.82 -2.93
C SER A 27 -14.53 -5.22 -3.50
N LYS A 28 -13.52 -5.72 -4.20
CA LYS A 28 -13.57 -7.07 -4.74
C LYS A 28 -13.65 -8.10 -3.63
N LEU A 29 -12.86 -7.92 -2.60
CA LEU A 29 -12.85 -8.88 -1.50
C LEU A 29 -14.18 -8.87 -0.76
N GLU A 30 -14.75 -7.70 -0.60
CA GLU A 30 -16.04 -7.62 0.08
C GLU A 30 -17.13 -8.30 -0.70
N ASN A 31 -17.07 -8.19 -2.00
CA ASN A 31 -18.09 -8.83 -2.84
C ASN A 31 -17.81 -10.30 -3.05
N GLN A 32 -16.64 -10.74 -2.63
CA GLN A 32 -16.28 -12.15 -2.76
C GLN A 32 -16.39 -12.64 -4.18
N GLU A 33 -16.00 -11.81 -5.12
CA GLU A 33 -16.00 -12.23 -6.49
C GLU A 33 -14.76 -13.02 -6.78
N GLY A 34 -14.85 -13.95 -7.68
CA GLY A 34 -13.72 -14.75 -8.05
C GLY A 34 -13.54 -15.96 -7.16
N ASN A 35 -12.52 -16.74 -7.44
CA ASN A 35 -12.30 -17.96 -6.68
C ASN A 35 -11.29 -17.70 -5.57
N LEU A 36 -10.98 -18.74 -4.83
CA LEU A 36 -10.11 -18.62 -3.69
C LEU A 36 -8.72 -18.18 -4.09
N GLU A 37 -8.23 -18.63 -5.22
CA GLU A 37 -6.91 -18.25 -5.68
C GLU A 37 -6.85 -16.75 -5.96
N GLU A 38 -7.88 -16.24 -6.59
CA GLU A 38 -7.93 -14.80 -6.85
C GLU A 38 -8.03 -14.02 -5.56
N TYR A 39 -8.81 -14.54 -4.63
CA TYR A 39 -8.93 -13.89 -3.33
C TYR A 39 -7.57 -13.78 -2.66
N GLN A 40 -6.80 -14.86 -2.66
CA GLN A 40 -5.50 -14.85 -2.02
C GLN A 40 -4.54 -13.91 -2.73
N SER A 41 -4.59 -13.90 -4.04
CA SER A 41 -3.73 -13.04 -4.82
C SER A 41 -4.04 -11.58 -4.54
N ASP A 42 -5.31 -11.24 -4.50
CA ASP A 42 -5.73 -9.88 -4.23
C ASP A 42 -5.36 -9.47 -2.81
N TYR A 43 -5.51 -10.37 -1.87
CA TYR A 43 -5.16 -10.08 -0.50
C TYR A 43 -3.67 -9.83 -0.38
N HIS A 44 -2.87 -10.63 -1.06
CA HIS A 44 -1.43 -10.46 -1.03
C HIS A 44 -1.04 -9.10 -1.59
N ARG A 45 -1.66 -8.73 -2.69
CA ARG A 45 -1.36 -7.43 -3.29
C ARG A 45 -1.82 -6.30 -2.37
N LEU A 46 -2.93 -6.50 -1.71
CA LEU A 46 -3.42 -5.50 -0.77
C LEU A 46 -2.41 -5.27 0.35
N VAL A 47 -1.83 -6.34 0.85
CA VAL A 47 -0.82 -6.22 1.90
C VAL A 47 0.39 -5.44 1.39
N GLN A 48 0.81 -5.72 0.16
CA GLN A 48 1.94 -5.00 -0.41
C GLN A 48 1.64 -3.52 -0.60
N LEU A 49 0.44 -3.21 -1.07
CA LEU A 49 0.04 -1.82 -1.24
C LEU A 49 -0.01 -1.10 0.10
N ASN A 50 -0.55 -1.77 1.11
CA ASN A 50 -0.62 -1.17 2.43
C ASN A 50 0.77 -0.88 2.98
N LYS A 51 1.70 -1.78 2.75
CA LYS A 51 3.06 -1.54 3.21
C LYS A 51 3.68 -0.34 2.51
N TYR A 52 3.43 -0.23 1.23
CA TYR A 52 3.97 0.89 0.47
C TYR A 52 3.38 2.22 0.97
N VAL A 53 2.08 2.25 1.17
CA VAL A 53 1.43 3.46 1.68
C VAL A 53 1.96 3.80 3.06
N ASP A 54 2.14 2.79 3.89
CA ASP A 54 2.67 3.01 5.23
C ASP A 54 4.07 3.61 5.17
N GLU A 55 4.89 3.14 4.25
CA GLU A 55 6.23 3.68 4.11
C GLU A 55 6.19 5.13 3.65
N LEU A 56 5.27 5.44 2.74
CA LEU A 56 5.13 6.83 2.30
C LEU A 56 4.71 7.74 3.44
N PHE A 57 3.78 7.27 4.25
CA PHE A 57 3.36 8.05 5.40
C PHE A 57 4.48 8.24 6.39
N LYS A 58 5.24 7.22 6.64
CA LYS A 58 6.34 7.32 7.58
C LYS A 58 7.38 8.32 7.10
N LYS A 59 7.62 8.29 5.81
CA LYS A 59 8.57 9.22 5.25
C LYS A 59 8.11 10.64 5.41
N LYS A 60 6.86 10.91 5.09
CA LYS A 60 6.32 12.24 5.24
C LYS A 60 6.27 12.68 6.69
N PHE A 61 5.90 11.77 7.55
CA PHE A 61 5.80 12.09 8.95
C PHE A 61 7.17 12.43 9.52
N LYS A 62 8.19 11.74 9.06
CA LYS A 62 9.52 12.02 9.49
C LYS A 62 9.97 13.41 9.07
N GLU A 63 9.64 13.78 7.86
CA GLU A 63 9.99 15.11 7.38
C GLU A 63 9.30 16.19 8.17
N ILE A 64 8.05 15.99 8.46
CA ILE A 64 7.29 16.95 9.24
C ILE A 64 7.82 17.05 10.66
N SER A 65 8.14 15.93 11.25
CA SER A 65 8.69 15.91 12.58
C SER A 65 10.01 16.63 12.66
N LYS A 66 10.83 16.42 11.67
CA LYS A 66 12.11 17.08 11.63
C LYS A 66 11.93 18.57 11.56
N SER A 67 11.03 19.02 10.74
CA SER A 67 10.74 20.43 10.64
C SER A 67 10.32 21.02 11.94
N LYS A 68 9.47 20.30 12.63
CA LYS A 68 8.98 20.80 13.89
C LYS A 68 10.02 20.83 14.94
N ILE A 69 10.88 19.86 14.97
CA ILE A 69 11.89 19.77 15.99
C ILE A 69 12.87 20.88 15.86
N ASN A 70 13.04 21.38 14.68
CA ASN A 70 13.99 22.43 14.49
C ASN A 70 13.55 23.75 15.00
N ASP A 71 12.44 23.87 15.59
CA ASP A 71 12.08 25.10 16.14
C ASP A 71 13.00 25.67 17.13
#